data_cd2ec05c2338bcfaf0995efc520c282e
#
_entry.id   cd2ec05c2338bcfaf0995efc520c282e
#
_cell.length_a   1.000
_cell.length_b   1.000
_cell.length_c   1.000
_cell.angle_alpha   90.00
_cell.angle_beta   90.00
_cell.angle_gamma   90.00
#
_symmetry.space_group_name_H-M   'P 1'
#
loop_
_entity.id
_entity.type
_entity.pdbx_description
1 polymer ?
#
loop_
_entity_poly.entity_id
_entity_poly.type
_entity_poly.pdbx_seq_one_letter_code
_entity_poly.pdbx_strand_id
1 'polypeptide(L)'
;MRKGVNRRGVLAGGAALGLGVMMGQGALAQSRLSIPYSNKSLDYYFFVIQEEAVKRAVQANSGAFQATNANFDNTRQLEQWQSLLLSRPSAIISDPIDSQAIVSAIRRYNQQNIPVGIIDTPADGGEVAITVSFDNFLGGVMAAQEIVDRLTQKYGSPKGTVLNCYGALASVAWRLRKEGMDSVFAQYPEIRYLQRPTEGQLDQMLSVTLSTLSEFPDLDAVHAPSDSPARGIATALQQRGRWKKVGEDGHVIFVDIDGEPVALKWIQDGFMDACVSQDPIAYGEIAVEMIVKHALNGEAVPLGTYENPKYFWERGEIVEGKTGPTLIIPPFVINADNAGDPRHWGAVAEKDWGIPYT
;
A
#
# COMPACT_ATOMS: atom_id res chain seq x y z
N MET A 1 -78.49 -23.99 37.51
CA MET A 1 -79.57 -24.45 36.53
C MET A 1 -78.89 -24.53 35.18
N ARG A 2 -78.49 -25.70 34.75
CA ARG A 2 -79.14 -26.67 33.85
C ARG A 2 -79.77 -25.94 32.61
N LYS A 3 -79.31 -26.20 31.41
CA LYS A 3 -79.41 -27.28 30.40
C LYS A 3 -78.81 -26.74 29.13
N GLY A 4 -78.15 -27.39 28.23
CA GLY A 4 -78.22 -28.77 27.74
C GLY A 4 -78.35 -28.75 26.24
N VAL A 5 -77.40 -29.30 25.54
CA VAL A 5 -77.43 -30.18 24.36
C VAL A 5 -78.38 -29.83 23.20
N ASN A 6 -77.99 -29.75 21.96
CA ASN A 6 -78.15 -30.85 21.01
C ASN A 6 -77.43 -30.70 19.64
N ARG A 7 -77.22 -31.88 19.08
CA ARG A 7 -76.46 -32.24 17.88
C ARG A 7 -77.34 -32.24 16.62
N ARG A 8 -76.71 -32.23 15.46
CA ARG A 8 -77.00 -32.86 14.17
C ARG A 8 -77.61 -32.03 13.05
N GLY A 9 -76.94 -32.19 11.93
CA GLY A 9 -77.42 -31.99 10.55
C GLY A 9 -76.30 -31.59 9.61
N VAL A 10 -75.59 -32.42 9.08
CA VAL A 10 -75.34 -33.20 7.87
C VAL A 10 -75.92 -32.55 6.62
N LEU A 11 -75.15 -32.22 5.66
CA LEU A 11 -74.91 -32.66 4.27
C LEU A 11 -74.38 -31.57 3.36
N ALA A 12 -73.26 -31.86 2.80
CA ALA A 12 -72.85 -32.04 1.38
C ALA A 12 -72.86 -30.79 0.48
N GLY A 13 -71.70 -30.52 -0.02
CA GLY A 13 -71.41 -29.63 -1.15
C GLY A 13 -69.91 -29.70 -1.47
N GLY A 14 -69.51 -30.54 -2.42
CA GLY A 14 -68.15 -30.70 -2.85
C GLY A 14 -67.66 -29.47 -3.64
N ALA A 15 -66.44 -29.06 -3.38
CA ALA A 15 -65.66 -28.20 -4.25
C ALA A 15 -64.20 -28.59 -4.19
N ALA A 16 -63.62 -28.80 -5.33
CA ALA A 16 -62.30 -29.32 -5.60
C ALA A 16 -61.20 -28.50 -4.91
N LEU A 17 -60.39 -29.15 -4.09
CA LEU A 17 -59.13 -28.64 -3.58
C LEU A 17 -58.06 -28.74 -4.69
N GLY A 18 -57.80 -27.62 -5.36
CA GLY A 18 -56.56 -27.43 -6.10
C GLY A 18 -55.41 -27.28 -5.09
N LEU A 19 -54.60 -28.34 -4.96
CA LEU A 19 -53.29 -28.29 -4.32
C LEU A 19 -52.39 -27.42 -5.17
N GLY A 20 -52.36 -26.10 -4.90
CA GLY A 20 -51.28 -25.21 -5.31
C GLY A 20 -50.03 -25.58 -4.52
N VAL A 21 -49.15 -26.38 -5.12
CA VAL A 21 -47.79 -26.50 -4.66
C VAL A 21 -47.14 -25.14 -4.85
N MET A 22 -47.14 -24.33 -3.80
CA MET A 22 -46.21 -23.20 -3.71
C MET A 22 -44.82 -23.81 -3.62
N MET A 23 -44.18 -24.02 -4.78
CA MET A 23 -42.74 -24.07 -4.85
C MET A 23 -42.22 -22.74 -4.35
N GLY A 24 -41.93 -22.68 -3.06
CA GLY A 24 -41.08 -21.64 -2.51
C GLY A 24 -39.79 -21.64 -3.32
N GLN A 25 -39.67 -20.71 -4.26
CA GLN A 25 -38.36 -20.31 -4.75
C GLN A 25 -37.60 -19.85 -3.52
N GLY A 26 -36.82 -20.75 -2.93
CA GLY A 26 -35.75 -20.36 -2.02
C GLY A 26 -34.90 -19.38 -2.80
N ALA A 27 -35.10 -18.10 -2.54
CA ALA A 27 -34.09 -17.10 -2.89
C ALA A 27 -32.80 -17.62 -2.25
N LEU A 28 -31.95 -18.23 -3.07
CA LEU A 28 -30.57 -18.42 -2.70
C LEU A 28 -30.10 -17.03 -2.32
N ALA A 29 -29.94 -16.80 -1.04
CA ALA A 29 -29.33 -15.57 -0.55
C ALA A 29 -27.97 -15.51 -1.24
N GLN A 30 -27.91 -14.72 -2.30
CA GLN A 30 -26.67 -14.49 -3.03
C GLN A 30 -25.71 -13.97 -1.97
N SER A 31 -24.69 -14.74 -1.64
CA SER A 31 -23.71 -14.38 -0.61
C SER A 31 -23.17 -13.01 -0.99
N ARG A 32 -23.44 -12.02 -0.14
CA ARG A 32 -23.01 -10.64 -0.41
C ARG A 32 -21.48 -10.67 -0.56
N LEU A 33 -20.99 -10.05 -1.64
CA LEU A 33 -19.56 -9.88 -1.85
C LEU A 33 -18.90 -9.38 -0.54
N SER A 34 -17.87 -10.08 -0.07
CA SER A 34 -17.13 -9.72 1.15
C SER A 34 -15.64 -9.82 0.87
N ILE A 35 -14.96 -8.68 0.92
CA ILE A 35 -13.52 -8.57 0.71
C ILE A 35 -12.93 -7.80 1.89
N PRO A 36 -12.47 -8.49 2.95
CA PRO A 36 -11.74 -7.86 4.02
C PRO A 36 -10.35 -7.41 3.57
N TYR A 37 -9.83 -6.40 4.26
CA TYR A 37 -8.48 -5.89 4.10
C TYR A 37 -7.67 -6.09 5.39
N SER A 38 -6.50 -6.73 5.27
CA SER A 38 -5.54 -6.86 6.37
C SER A 38 -4.45 -5.81 6.20
N ASN A 39 -4.58 -4.73 6.96
CA ASN A 39 -3.67 -3.60 6.93
C ASN A 39 -2.45 -3.85 7.82
N LYS A 40 -1.29 -3.42 7.37
CA LYS A 40 -0.02 -3.49 8.06
C LYS A 40 0.00 -2.54 9.28
N SER A 41 -0.46 -1.29 9.09
CA SER A 41 -0.57 -0.28 10.14
C SER A 41 -1.52 0.85 9.71
N LEU A 42 -1.95 1.67 10.66
CA LEU A 42 -2.62 2.95 10.43
C LEU A 42 -1.77 4.15 10.93
N ASP A 43 -0.53 3.90 11.34
CA ASP A 43 0.36 4.94 11.85
C ASP A 43 0.92 5.84 10.73
N TYR A 44 0.89 5.37 9.47
CA TYR A 44 1.34 6.12 8.31
C TYR A 44 0.15 6.47 7.42
N TYR A 45 0.15 7.71 6.95
CA TYR A 45 -0.89 8.22 6.06
C TYR A 45 -1.06 7.37 4.80
N PHE A 46 0.03 6.88 4.25
CA PHE A 46 0.05 5.96 3.12
C PHE A 46 -0.89 4.75 3.32
N PHE A 47 -0.81 4.09 4.47
CA PHE A 47 -1.63 2.91 4.76
C PHE A 47 -3.09 3.25 5.08
N VAL A 48 -3.35 4.46 5.61
CA VAL A 48 -4.73 4.97 5.77
C VAL A 48 -5.40 5.15 4.41
N ILE A 49 -4.67 5.72 3.44
CA ILE A 49 -5.20 5.92 2.09
C ILE A 49 -5.35 4.60 1.33
N GLN A 50 -4.41 3.68 1.51
CA GLN A 50 -4.48 2.33 0.95
C GLN A 50 -5.74 1.58 1.44
N GLU A 51 -6.05 1.65 2.74
CA GLU A 51 -7.26 1.06 3.31
C GLU A 51 -8.54 1.72 2.74
N GLU A 52 -8.57 3.04 2.68
CA GLU A 52 -9.71 3.77 2.14
C GLU A 52 -9.93 3.46 0.64
N ALA A 53 -8.85 3.28 -0.13
CA ALA A 53 -8.94 2.88 -1.54
C ALA A 53 -9.60 1.51 -1.70
N VAL A 54 -9.14 0.51 -0.93
CA VAL A 54 -9.76 -0.82 -0.92
C VAL A 54 -11.23 -0.73 -0.51
N LYS A 55 -11.53 0.00 0.56
CA LYS A 55 -12.89 0.19 1.07
C LYS A 55 -13.82 0.79 0.00
N ARG A 56 -13.41 1.89 -0.63
CA ARG A 56 -14.19 2.56 -1.69
C ARG A 56 -14.44 1.62 -2.87
N ALA A 57 -13.41 0.90 -3.30
CA ALA A 57 -13.53 -0.03 -4.41
C ALA A 57 -14.45 -1.23 -4.08
N VAL A 58 -14.38 -1.79 -2.88
CA VAL A 58 -15.28 -2.86 -2.42
C VAL A 58 -16.72 -2.37 -2.34
N GLN A 59 -16.94 -1.17 -1.78
CA GLN A 59 -18.28 -0.57 -1.66
C GLN A 59 -18.89 -0.21 -3.02
N ALA A 60 -18.09 0.26 -3.97
CA ALA A 60 -18.53 0.54 -5.35
C ALA A 60 -19.04 -0.74 -6.05
N ASN A 61 -18.53 -1.91 -5.66
CA ASN A 61 -19.03 -3.23 -6.10
C ASN A 61 -20.13 -3.80 -5.20
N SER A 62 -20.80 -2.97 -4.38
CA SER A 62 -21.83 -3.38 -3.42
C SER A 62 -21.35 -4.42 -2.41
N GLY A 63 -20.06 -4.51 -2.18
CA GLY A 63 -19.41 -5.44 -1.25
C GLY A 63 -19.47 -4.97 0.20
N ALA A 64 -19.34 -5.94 1.12
CA ALA A 64 -19.07 -5.70 2.52
C ALA A 64 -17.57 -5.55 2.73
N PHE A 65 -17.17 -4.48 3.38
CA PHE A 65 -15.79 -4.18 3.73
C PHE A 65 -15.58 -4.34 5.24
N GLN A 66 -14.46 -4.91 5.60
CA GLN A 66 -13.93 -4.98 6.97
C GLN A 66 -12.42 -4.81 6.89
N ALA A 67 -11.83 -4.04 7.78
CA ALA A 67 -10.38 -3.94 7.88
C ALA A 67 -9.88 -4.41 9.25
N THR A 68 -8.62 -4.84 9.27
CA THR A 68 -7.87 -5.11 10.50
C THR A 68 -6.57 -4.32 10.47
N ASN A 69 -6.11 -3.86 11.62
CA ASN A 69 -4.85 -3.15 11.79
C ASN A 69 -3.88 -3.98 12.61
N ALA A 70 -2.76 -4.37 12.01
CA ALA A 70 -1.73 -5.15 12.68
C ALA A 70 -0.76 -4.30 13.50
N ASN A 71 -0.70 -3.00 13.26
CA ASN A 71 0.17 -2.06 13.97
C ASN A 71 1.65 -2.50 13.93
N PHE A 72 2.13 -2.89 12.74
CA PHE A 72 3.46 -3.44 12.47
C PHE A 72 3.82 -4.71 13.27
N ASP A 73 2.84 -5.37 13.90
CA ASP A 73 3.03 -6.65 14.59
C ASP A 73 2.67 -7.82 13.65
N ASN A 74 3.70 -8.52 13.18
CA ASN A 74 3.54 -9.64 12.25
C ASN A 74 2.72 -10.79 12.87
N THR A 75 2.89 -11.08 14.16
CA THR A 75 2.10 -12.13 14.85
C THR A 75 0.62 -11.77 14.85
N ARG A 76 0.31 -10.52 15.19
CA ARG A 76 -1.06 -9.98 15.14
C ARG A 76 -1.64 -10.05 13.73
N GLN A 77 -0.87 -9.72 12.69
CA GLN A 77 -1.34 -9.83 11.31
C GLN A 77 -1.75 -11.26 10.97
N LEU A 78 -0.93 -12.25 11.33
CA LEU A 78 -1.21 -13.66 11.08
C LEU A 78 -2.44 -14.17 11.86
N GLU A 79 -2.64 -13.74 13.10
CA GLU A 79 -3.83 -14.05 13.90
C GLU A 79 -5.10 -13.44 13.31
N GLN A 80 -5.01 -12.20 12.82
CA GLN A 80 -6.10 -11.50 12.11
C GLN A 80 -6.50 -12.24 10.84
N TRP A 81 -5.53 -12.72 10.04
CA TRP A 81 -5.82 -13.54 8.86
C TRP A 81 -6.57 -14.83 9.21
N GLN A 82 -6.22 -15.50 10.30
CA GLN A 82 -6.96 -16.68 10.78
C GLN A 82 -8.39 -16.32 11.16
N SER A 83 -8.58 -15.22 11.86
CA SER A 83 -9.90 -14.74 12.28
C SER A 83 -10.78 -14.39 11.08
N LEU A 84 -10.23 -13.67 10.09
CA LEU A 84 -10.94 -13.30 8.86
C LEU A 84 -11.34 -14.52 8.03
N LEU A 85 -10.51 -15.57 8.01
CA LEU A 85 -10.80 -16.81 7.29
C LEU A 85 -12.07 -17.51 7.83
N LEU A 86 -12.34 -17.42 9.14
CA LEU A 86 -13.54 -18.03 9.75
C LEU A 86 -14.86 -17.45 9.21
N SER A 87 -14.85 -16.21 8.73
CA SER A 87 -16.01 -15.58 8.10
C SER A 87 -16.26 -16.03 6.66
N ARG A 88 -15.36 -16.84 6.08
CA ARG A 88 -15.40 -17.30 4.69
C ARG A 88 -15.62 -16.15 3.70
N PRO A 89 -14.72 -15.18 3.63
CA PRO A 89 -14.87 -14.05 2.72
C PRO A 89 -14.83 -14.50 1.25
N SER A 90 -15.34 -13.67 0.34
CA SER A 90 -15.26 -13.93 -1.10
C SER A 90 -13.82 -13.89 -1.61
N ALA A 91 -13.01 -12.99 -1.05
CA ALA A 91 -11.56 -12.85 -1.28
C ALA A 91 -10.96 -12.12 -0.08
N ILE A 92 -9.63 -12.01 -0.01
CA ILE A 92 -8.93 -11.15 0.93
C ILE A 92 -7.92 -10.28 0.19
N ILE A 93 -7.73 -9.05 0.64
CA ILE A 93 -6.62 -8.19 0.22
C ILE A 93 -5.74 -7.89 1.43
N SER A 94 -4.43 -7.85 1.25
CA SER A 94 -3.49 -7.52 2.32
C SER A 94 -2.25 -6.80 1.82
N ASP A 95 -1.69 -5.98 2.70
CA ASP A 95 -0.31 -5.49 2.63
C ASP A 95 0.51 -6.22 3.72
N PRO A 96 1.39 -7.17 3.35
CA PRO A 96 2.17 -7.94 4.32
C PRO A 96 3.22 -7.10 5.07
N ILE A 97 3.36 -7.34 6.37
CA ILE A 97 4.48 -6.81 7.18
C ILE A 97 5.76 -7.57 6.82
N ASP A 98 5.67 -8.90 6.74
CA ASP A 98 6.77 -9.81 6.43
C ASP A 98 6.38 -10.69 5.25
N SER A 99 7.13 -10.57 4.16
CA SER A 99 6.86 -11.26 2.89
C SER A 99 6.97 -12.77 2.98
N GLN A 100 7.80 -13.30 3.88
CA GLN A 100 7.98 -14.74 4.08
C GLN A 100 6.95 -15.30 5.06
N ALA A 101 6.70 -14.62 6.16
CA ALA A 101 5.81 -15.09 7.21
C ALA A 101 4.36 -15.23 6.74
N ILE A 102 3.90 -14.32 5.87
CA ILE A 102 2.53 -14.30 5.34
C ILE A 102 2.20 -15.53 4.46
N VAL A 103 3.21 -16.21 3.91
CA VAL A 103 3.04 -17.35 2.99
C VAL A 103 2.15 -18.45 3.59
N SER A 104 2.31 -18.72 4.89
CA SER A 104 1.51 -19.75 5.58
C SER A 104 0.04 -19.39 5.65
N ALA A 105 -0.29 -18.10 5.80
CA ALA A 105 -1.66 -17.61 5.81
C ALA A 105 -2.26 -17.66 4.39
N ILE A 106 -1.53 -17.20 3.38
CA ILE A 106 -1.97 -17.29 1.97
C ILE A 106 -2.35 -18.72 1.61
N ARG A 107 -1.50 -19.70 1.92
CA ARG A 107 -1.77 -21.12 1.62
C ARG A 107 -3.05 -21.66 2.26
N ARG A 108 -3.43 -21.15 3.45
CA ARG A 108 -4.70 -21.55 4.10
C ARG A 108 -5.92 -21.04 3.33
N TYR A 109 -5.86 -19.85 2.74
CA TYR A 109 -6.90 -19.32 1.87
C TYR A 109 -6.95 -20.09 0.55
N ASN A 110 -5.81 -20.39 -0.06
CA ASN A 110 -5.72 -21.19 -1.27
C ASN A 110 -6.37 -22.59 -1.08
N GLN A 111 -6.15 -23.26 0.06
CA GLN A 111 -6.78 -24.54 0.41
C GLN A 111 -8.33 -24.48 0.47
N GLN A 112 -8.89 -23.30 0.64
CA GLN A 112 -10.34 -23.06 0.66
C GLN A 112 -10.85 -22.44 -0.65
N ASN A 113 -10.00 -22.33 -1.68
CA ASN A 113 -10.28 -21.66 -2.95
C ASN A 113 -10.74 -20.22 -2.79
N ILE A 114 -10.22 -19.50 -1.79
CA ILE A 114 -10.49 -18.09 -1.56
C ILE A 114 -9.36 -17.29 -2.22
N PRO A 115 -9.65 -16.44 -3.22
CA PRO A 115 -8.66 -15.60 -3.88
C PRO A 115 -7.97 -14.64 -2.90
N VAL A 116 -6.68 -14.45 -3.10
CA VAL A 116 -5.83 -13.54 -2.32
C VAL A 116 -5.30 -12.44 -3.23
N GLY A 117 -5.51 -11.18 -2.87
CA GLY A 117 -4.83 -10.03 -3.44
C GLY A 117 -3.74 -9.53 -2.50
N ILE A 118 -2.59 -9.23 -3.04
CA ILE A 118 -1.49 -8.61 -2.29
C ILE A 118 -1.21 -7.24 -2.88
N ILE A 119 -1.03 -6.24 -2.03
CA ILE A 119 -0.73 -4.88 -2.44
C ILE A 119 0.51 -4.36 -1.73
N ASP A 120 1.22 -3.38 -2.31
CA ASP A 120 2.44 -2.75 -1.82
C ASP A 120 3.61 -3.73 -1.64
N THR A 121 3.59 -4.55 -0.58
CA THR A 121 4.67 -5.47 -0.23
C THR A 121 4.40 -6.88 -0.78
N PRO A 122 5.11 -7.34 -1.82
CA PRO A 122 4.93 -8.68 -2.39
C PRO A 122 5.18 -9.80 -1.37
N ALA A 123 4.42 -10.89 -1.47
CA ALA A 123 4.65 -12.10 -0.71
C ALA A 123 5.72 -12.98 -1.36
N ASP A 124 6.46 -13.73 -0.53
CA ASP A 124 7.52 -14.64 -1.00
C ASP A 124 7.04 -16.01 -1.48
N GLY A 125 5.73 -16.28 -1.42
CA GLY A 125 5.13 -17.54 -1.89
C GLY A 125 3.63 -17.62 -1.62
N GLY A 126 3.04 -18.78 -1.94
CA GLY A 126 1.59 -18.98 -2.00
C GLY A 126 1.05 -18.64 -3.40
N GLU A 127 -0.25 -18.87 -3.63
CA GLU A 127 -0.92 -18.49 -4.87
C GLU A 127 -1.68 -17.18 -4.65
N VAL A 128 -1.35 -16.16 -5.43
CA VAL A 128 -1.93 -14.82 -5.35
C VAL A 128 -2.66 -14.52 -6.64
N ALA A 129 -3.94 -14.14 -6.55
CA ALA A 129 -4.75 -13.82 -7.71
C ALA A 129 -4.25 -12.58 -8.44
N ILE A 130 -3.79 -11.59 -7.69
CA ILE A 130 -3.13 -10.37 -8.19
C ILE A 130 -2.22 -9.80 -7.11
N THR A 131 -1.01 -9.45 -7.48
CA THR A 131 -0.15 -8.54 -6.73
C THR A 131 -0.15 -7.19 -7.44
N VAL A 132 -0.42 -6.10 -6.71
CA VAL A 132 -0.26 -4.74 -7.23
C VAL A 132 0.83 -4.05 -6.42
N SER A 133 1.95 -3.82 -7.04
CA SER A 133 3.12 -3.22 -6.38
C SER A 133 3.85 -2.26 -7.32
N PHE A 134 4.73 -1.52 -6.74
CA PHE A 134 5.60 -0.58 -7.42
C PHE A 134 6.96 -1.26 -7.70
N ASP A 135 7.68 -0.80 -8.72
CA ASP A 135 9.05 -1.27 -8.94
C ASP A 135 9.98 -0.68 -7.86
N ASN A 136 10.03 -1.37 -6.72
CA ASN A 136 10.79 -0.92 -5.55
C ASN A 136 12.30 -0.86 -5.81
N PHE A 137 12.84 -1.75 -6.65
CA PHE A 137 14.26 -1.71 -7.01
C PHE A 137 14.56 -0.47 -7.85
N LEU A 138 13.78 -0.24 -8.91
CA LEU A 138 13.92 0.95 -9.75
C LEU A 138 13.64 2.22 -8.95
N GLY A 139 12.69 2.20 -8.02
CA GLY A 139 12.44 3.32 -7.10
C GLY A 139 13.67 3.69 -6.28
N GLY A 140 14.38 2.68 -5.73
CA GLY A 140 15.66 2.89 -5.05
C GLY A 140 16.76 3.41 -5.96
N VAL A 141 16.85 2.89 -7.20
CA VAL A 141 17.77 3.39 -8.23
C VAL A 141 17.51 4.86 -8.52
N MET A 142 16.25 5.24 -8.77
CA MET A 142 15.87 6.62 -9.07
C MET A 142 16.16 7.58 -7.90
N ALA A 143 15.86 7.19 -6.67
CA ALA A 143 16.16 8.00 -5.49
C ALA A 143 17.67 8.23 -5.33
N ALA A 144 18.50 7.20 -5.54
CA ALA A 144 19.94 7.33 -5.50
C ALA A 144 20.47 8.20 -6.64
N GLN A 145 19.93 8.06 -7.87
CA GLN A 145 20.33 8.87 -9.01
C GLN A 145 20.03 10.35 -8.79
N GLU A 146 18.87 10.68 -8.22
CA GLU A 146 18.52 12.06 -7.83
C GLU A 146 19.57 12.64 -6.86
N ILE A 147 20.02 11.86 -5.89
CA ILE A 147 21.09 12.30 -4.97
C ILE A 147 22.40 12.51 -5.71
N VAL A 148 22.81 11.58 -6.57
CA VAL A 148 24.05 11.66 -7.36
C VAL A 148 24.08 12.89 -8.26
N ASP A 149 22.95 13.18 -8.92
CA ASP A 149 22.82 14.32 -9.83
C ASP A 149 22.95 15.65 -9.07
N ARG A 150 22.32 15.75 -7.89
CA ARG A 150 22.42 16.96 -7.05
C ARG A 150 23.80 17.15 -6.43
N LEU A 151 24.46 16.05 -6.02
CA LEU A 151 25.85 16.11 -5.56
C LEU A 151 26.78 16.55 -6.71
N THR A 152 26.54 16.04 -7.93
CA THR A 152 27.27 16.46 -9.12
C THR A 152 27.06 17.93 -9.44
N GLN A 153 25.81 18.40 -9.35
CA GLN A 153 25.49 19.82 -9.51
C GLN A 153 26.20 20.70 -8.45
N LYS A 154 26.21 20.24 -7.18
CA LYS A 154 26.84 20.95 -6.07
C LYS A 154 28.35 21.04 -6.16
N TYR A 155 29.01 19.95 -6.61
CA TYR A 155 30.47 19.82 -6.51
C TYR A 155 31.19 19.70 -7.85
N GLY A 156 30.46 19.65 -8.97
CA GLY A 156 31.03 19.38 -10.31
C GLY A 156 31.43 17.92 -10.52
N SER A 157 31.24 17.05 -9.51
CA SER A 157 31.49 15.60 -9.57
C SER A 157 30.66 14.89 -8.51
N PRO A 158 30.34 13.57 -8.68
CA PRO A 158 29.55 12.80 -7.74
C PRO A 158 30.38 12.42 -6.49
N LYS A 159 30.45 13.31 -5.52
CA LYS A 159 31.16 13.15 -4.25
C LYS A 159 30.39 13.75 -3.09
N GLY A 160 30.67 13.30 -1.86
CA GLY A 160 30.04 13.79 -0.65
C GLY A 160 29.69 12.67 0.32
N THR A 161 29.01 13.03 1.41
CA THR A 161 28.54 12.08 2.44
C THR A 161 27.03 11.92 2.36
N VAL A 162 26.54 10.72 2.13
CA VAL A 162 25.14 10.36 1.97
C VAL A 162 24.71 9.43 3.10
N LEU A 163 23.62 9.75 3.80
CA LEU A 163 22.98 8.88 4.78
C LEU A 163 21.76 8.21 4.16
N ASN A 164 21.75 6.88 4.11
CA ASN A 164 20.55 6.09 3.83
C ASN A 164 20.00 5.51 5.15
N CYS A 165 18.84 6.01 5.58
CA CYS A 165 18.04 5.49 6.69
C CYS A 165 17.12 4.39 6.14
N TYR A 166 17.60 3.15 6.00
CA TYR A 166 16.80 2.09 5.39
C TYR A 166 15.79 1.46 6.36
N GLY A 167 14.68 0.93 5.80
CA GLY A 167 13.59 0.29 6.54
C GLY A 167 13.81 -1.18 6.85
N ALA A 168 12.79 -1.85 7.38
CA ALA A 168 12.82 -3.27 7.76
C ALA A 168 13.06 -4.19 6.56
N LEU A 169 14.13 -4.97 6.58
CA LEU A 169 14.53 -5.85 5.47
C LEU A 169 13.68 -7.12 5.34
N ALA A 170 12.82 -7.41 6.31
CA ALA A 170 11.79 -8.46 6.20
C ALA A 170 10.70 -8.12 5.17
N SER A 171 10.48 -6.83 4.90
CA SER A 171 9.65 -6.36 3.79
C SER A 171 10.45 -6.40 2.49
N VAL A 172 9.98 -7.15 1.49
CA VAL A 172 10.57 -7.18 0.14
C VAL A 172 10.63 -5.78 -0.46
N ALA A 173 9.59 -4.96 -0.26
CA ALA A 173 9.53 -3.60 -0.79
C ALA A 173 10.72 -2.76 -0.32
N TRP A 174 10.95 -2.66 0.99
CA TRP A 174 12.05 -1.87 1.54
C TRP A 174 13.42 -2.47 1.26
N ARG A 175 13.53 -3.80 1.22
CA ARG A 175 14.77 -4.47 0.83
C ARG A 175 15.18 -4.11 -0.60
N LEU A 176 14.25 -4.17 -1.55
CA LEU A 176 14.50 -3.82 -2.96
C LEU A 176 14.86 -2.33 -3.13
N ARG A 177 14.20 -1.41 -2.40
CA ARG A 177 14.59 0.02 -2.39
C ARG A 177 16.06 0.19 -1.98
N LYS A 178 16.46 -0.48 -0.90
CA LYS A 178 17.85 -0.47 -0.44
C LYS A 178 18.81 -1.06 -1.48
N GLU A 179 18.50 -2.22 -2.05
CA GLU A 179 19.32 -2.88 -3.07
C GLU A 179 19.47 -2.01 -4.32
N GLY A 180 18.41 -1.31 -4.74
CA GLY A 180 18.45 -0.33 -5.83
C GLY A 180 19.42 0.80 -5.55
N MET A 181 19.35 1.41 -4.36
CA MET A 181 20.30 2.45 -3.94
C MET A 181 21.74 1.93 -3.88
N ASP A 182 21.96 0.75 -3.29
CA ASP A 182 23.28 0.12 -3.20
C ASP A 182 23.91 -0.07 -4.58
N SER A 183 23.12 -0.47 -5.58
CA SER A 183 23.57 -0.70 -6.95
C SER A 183 24.08 0.58 -7.64
N VAL A 184 23.48 1.73 -7.31
CA VAL A 184 23.91 3.04 -7.84
C VAL A 184 25.16 3.52 -7.12
N PHE A 185 25.14 3.59 -5.78
CA PHE A 185 26.27 4.13 -5.03
C PHE A 185 27.55 3.30 -5.14
N ALA A 186 27.43 2.00 -5.45
CA ALA A 186 28.61 1.15 -5.76
C ALA A 186 29.41 1.66 -6.98
N GLN A 187 28.81 2.49 -7.85
CA GLN A 187 29.46 3.05 -9.03
C GLN A 187 30.22 4.36 -8.74
N TYR A 188 30.02 4.96 -7.55
CA TYR A 188 30.56 6.28 -7.19
C TYR A 188 31.44 6.20 -5.92
N PRO A 189 32.69 5.76 -6.01
CA PRO A 189 33.56 5.52 -4.86
C PRO A 189 33.95 6.79 -4.08
N GLU A 190 33.78 7.98 -4.66
CA GLU A 190 34.00 9.26 -3.98
C GLU A 190 32.81 9.67 -3.09
N ILE A 191 31.66 8.96 -3.18
CA ILE A 191 30.53 9.14 -2.28
C ILE A 191 30.75 8.25 -1.04
N ARG A 192 30.82 8.87 0.13
CA ARG A 192 30.77 8.16 1.40
C ARG A 192 29.33 7.78 1.70
N TYR A 193 28.95 6.53 1.38
CA TYR A 193 27.61 6.01 1.56
C TYR A 193 27.44 5.36 2.94
N LEU A 194 26.71 6.04 3.84
CA LEU A 194 26.41 5.60 5.20
C LEU A 194 25.04 4.91 5.21
N GLN A 195 25.00 3.65 5.61
CA GLN A 195 23.77 2.86 5.69
C GLN A 195 23.42 2.63 7.17
N ARG A 196 22.23 3.02 7.57
CA ARG A 196 21.76 2.89 8.97
C ARG A 196 20.37 2.26 9.01
N PRO A 197 20.15 1.18 9.79
CA PRO A 197 18.83 0.59 9.99
C PRO A 197 17.96 1.51 10.84
N THR A 198 16.70 1.66 10.43
CA THR A 198 15.69 2.44 11.16
C THR A 198 14.37 1.70 11.28
N GLU A 199 14.29 0.49 10.75
CA GLU A 199 13.07 -0.33 10.71
C GLU A 199 11.84 0.45 10.18
N GLY A 200 12.08 1.60 9.52
CA GLY A 200 11.03 2.50 9.07
C GLY A 200 10.32 3.25 10.21
N GLN A 201 10.93 3.36 11.38
CA GLN A 201 10.33 4.03 12.54
C GLN A 201 10.78 5.48 12.64
N LEU A 202 9.84 6.40 12.87
CA LEU A 202 10.08 7.84 12.92
C LEU A 202 11.12 8.24 13.99
N ASP A 203 11.01 7.70 15.19
CA ASP A 203 11.92 7.97 16.31
C ASP A 203 13.33 7.44 16.06
N GLN A 204 13.46 6.31 15.38
CA GLN A 204 14.76 5.79 14.96
C GLN A 204 15.39 6.65 13.86
N MET A 205 14.60 7.13 12.89
CA MET A 205 15.10 8.06 11.88
C MET A 205 15.58 9.38 12.50
N LEU A 206 14.83 9.92 13.47
CA LEU A 206 15.26 11.09 14.23
C LEU A 206 16.59 10.84 14.96
N SER A 207 16.68 9.76 15.73
CA SER A 207 17.86 9.42 16.53
C SER A 207 19.09 9.15 15.66
N VAL A 208 18.94 8.36 14.60
CA VAL A 208 20.02 8.02 13.66
C VAL A 208 20.51 9.25 12.93
N THR A 209 19.61 10.14 12.48
CA THR A 209 20.00 11.37 11.77
C THR A 209 20.72 12.33 12.70
N LEU A 210 20.25 12.52 13.94
CA LEU A 210 20.93 13.35 14.94
C LEU A 210 22.33 12.85 15.27
N SER A 211 22.50 11.54 15.42
CA SER A 211 23.79 10.90 15.65
C SER A 211 24.72 11.08 14.45
N THR A 212 24.20 10.86 13.24
CA THR A 212 25.00 11.02 12.00
C THR A 212 25.43 12.47 11.79
N LEU A 213 24.57 13.46 12.04
CA LEU A 213 24.92 14.87 11.96
C LEU A 213 25.95 15.29 13.02
N SER A 214 26.05 14.57 14.13
CA SER A 214 27.10 14.79 15.14
C SER A 214 28.44 14.19 14.72
N GLU A 215 28.42 13.02 14.07
CA GLU A 215 29.61 12.33 13.54
C GLU A 215 30.11 12.97 12.24
N PHE A 216 29.20 13.40 11.38
CA PHE A 216 29.43 14.03 10.08
C PHE A 216 28.69 15.35 9.97
N PRO A 217 29.24 16.44 10.54
CA PRO A 217 28.58 17.77 10.51
C PRO A 217 28.32 18.30 9.10
N ASP A 218 29.13 17.86 8.14
CA ASP A 218 29.06 18.23 6.71
C ASP A 218 28.28 17.23 5.88
N LEU A 219 27.33 16.50 6.49
CA LEU A 219 26.43 15.59 5.77
C LEU A 219 25.79 16.30 4.57
N ASP A 220 25.97 15.72 3.35
CA ASP A 220 25.52 16.35 2.11
C ASP A 220 24.12 15.93 1.69
N ALA A 221 23.76 14.67 1.93
CA ALA A 221 22.47 14.15 1.52
C ALA A 221 21.92 13.12 2.50
N VAL A 222 20.59 13.00 2.53
CA VAL A 222 19.87 12.01 3.32
C VAL A 222 18.73 11.40 2.50
N HIS A 223 18.49 10.12 2.73
CA HIS A 223 17.40 9.37 2.14
C HIS A 223 16.58 8.66 3.22
N ALA A 224 15.24 8.66 3.03
CA ALA A 224 14.30 7.82 3.76
C ALA A 224 13.57 6.88 2.80
N PRO A 225 13.26 5.64 3.22
CA PRO A 225 12.56 4.67 2.38
C PRO A 225 11.06 4.96 2.25
N SER A 226 10.53 5.92 3.02
CA SER A 226 9.11 6.31 3.08
C SER A 226 8.95 7.71 3.68
N ASP A 227 7.93 8.45 3.25
CA ASP A 227 7.68 9.85 3.66
C ASP A 227 7.25 9.99 5.13
N SER A 228 6.31 9.14 5.60
CA SER A 228 5.80 9.26 6.97
C SER A 228 6.91 9.22 8.02
N PRO A 229 7.83 8.23 8.02
CA PRO A 229 8.95 8.21 8.95
C PRO A 229 10.03 9.26 8.63
N ALA A 230 10.12 9.78 7.39
CA ALA A 230 11.04 10.84 7.00
C ALA A 230 10.85 12.13 7.80
N ARG A 231 9.69 12.32 8.45
CA ARG A 231 9.45 13.43 9.41
C ARG A 231 10.47 13.41 10.56
N GLY A 232 10.99 12.26 10.93
CA GLY A 232 12.08 12.15 11.92
C GLY A 232 13.38 12.78 11.42
N ILE A 233 13.70 12.59 10.13
CA ILE A 233 14.85 13.26 9.48
C ILE A 233 14.66 14.78 9.45
N ALA A 234 13.50 15.23 8.97
CA ALA A 234 13.17 16.66 8.92
C ALA A 234 13.32 17.31 10.31
N THR A 235 12.80 16.65 11.35
CA THR A 235 12.94 17.10 12.75
C THR A 235 14.41 17.19 13.18
N ALA A 236 15.24 16.20 12.84
CA ALA A 236 16.68 16.20 13.14
C ALA A 236 17.39 17.35 12.45
N LEU A 237 17.11 17.59 11.17
CA LEU A 237 17.66 18.71 10.40
C LEU A 237 17.25 20.06 11.00
N GLN A 238 15.98 20.21 11.45
CA GLN A 238 15.51 21.41 12.14
C GLN A 238 16.25 21.66 13.46
N GLN A 239 16.39 20.63 14.30
CA GLN A 239 17.11 20.73 15.58
C GLN A 239 18.58 21.11 15.42
N ARG A 240 19.20 20.73 14.28
CA ARG A 240 20.60 21.05 13.97
C ARG A 240 20.76 22.30 13.12
N GLY A 241 19.69 23.05 12.81
CA GLY A 241 19.73 24.24 11.96
C GLY A 241 20.12 23.94 10.50
N ARG A 242 19.94 22.68 10.06
CA ARG A 242 20.26 22.18 8.72
C ARG A 242 19.00 22.02 7.82
N TRP A 243 17.82 22.34 8.34
CA TRP A 243 16.58 22.42 7.55
C TRP A 243 16.59 23.72 6.75
N LYS A 244 17.26 23.70 5.61
CA LYS A 244 17.51 24.83 4.71
C LYS A 244 16.83 24.57 3.38
N LYS A 245 16.54 25.62 2.64
CA LYS A 245 15.97 25.48 1.28
C LYS A 245 17.04 25.05 0.29
N VAL A 246 16.61 24.39 -0.75
CA VAL A 246 17.44 24.04 -1.91
C VAL A 246 18.12 25.30 -2.45
N GLY A 247 19.44 25.24 -2.62
CA GLY A 247 20.27 26.37 -3.04
C GLY A 247 20.78 27.26 -1.89
N GLU A 248 20.30 27.12 -0.65
CA GLU A 248 20.86 27.82 0.50
C GLU A 248 22.13 27.13 1.00
N ASP A 249 23.05 27.91 1.56
CA ASP A 249 24.26 27.36 2.19
C ASP A 249 23.89 26.46 3.37
N GLY A 250 24.52 25.30 3.41
CA GLY A 250 24.23 24.28 4.42
C GLY A 250 22.98 23.43 4.15
N HIS A 251 22.30 23.57 3.00
CA HIS A 251 21.24 22.64 2.61
C HIS A 251 21.74 21.19 2.56
N VAL A 252 20.94 20.28 3.11
CA VAL A 252 21.14 18.83 3.00
C VAL A 252 20.17 18.31 1.94
N ILE A 253 20.70 17.74 0.87
CA ILE A 253 19.91 17.10 -0.19
C ILE A 253 19.01 16.07 0.45
N PHE A 254 17.70 16.17 0.24
CA PHE A 254 16.72 15.28 0.85
C PHE A 254 15.85 14.63 -0.22
N VAL A 255 15.94 13.30 -0.30
CA VAL A 255 15.16 12.48 -1.23
C VAL A 255 14.53 11.34 -0.45
N ASP A 256 13.26 11.07 -0.72
CA ASP A 256 12.53 9.93 -0.12
C ASP A 256 11.65 9.20 -1.15
N ILE A 257 10.76 8.35 -0.66
CA ILE A 257 9.85 7.57 -1.49
C ILE A 257 8.46 7.63 -0.86
N ASP A 258 7.43 7.78 -1.66
CA ASP A 258 6.00 7.52 -1.59
C ASP A 258 5.16 8.60 -2.30
N GLY A 259 5.31 9.89 -2.00
CA GLY A 259 4.53 11.01 -2.57
C GLY A 259 3.37 11.46 -1.66
N GLU A 260 3.53 11.37 -0.33
CA GLU A 260 2.56 11.87 0.65
C GLU A 260 2.39 13.40 0.56
N PRO A 261 1.29 13.97 1.06
CA PRO A 261 1.09 15.43 1.09
C PRO A 261 2.23 16.19 1.74
N VAL A 262 2.89 15.60 2.74
CA VAL A 262 4.03 16.21 3.42
C VAL A 262 5.23 16.36 2.50
N ALA A 263 5.56 15.35 1.71
CA ALA A 263 6.65 15.40 0.74
C ALA A 263 6.33 16.42 -0.37
N LEU A 264 5.10 16.38 -0.93
CA LEU A 264 4.64 17.37 -1.90
C LEU A 264 4.82 18.80 -1.38
N LYS A 265 4.41 19.02 -0.11
CA LYS A 265 4.56 20.32 0.53
C LYS A 265 6.01 20.72 0.72
N TRP A 266 6.87 19.82 1.20
CA TRP A 266 8.30 20.13 1.40
C TRP A 266 9.00 20.47 0.10
N ILE A 267 8.65 19.78 -1.00
CA ILE A 267 9.17 20.07 -2.33
C ILE A 267 8.68 21.46 -2.81
N GLN A 268 7.37 21.74 -2.69
CA GLN A 268 6.79 23.05 -3.08
C GLN A 268 7.36 24.20 -2.26
N ASP A 269 7.61 23.99 -0.97
CA ASP A 269 8.21 24.98 -0.08
C ASP A 269 9.74 25.12 -0.28
N GLY A 270 10.34 24.20 -1.06
CA GLY A 270 11.75 24.17 -1.43
C GLY A 270 12.68 23.57 -0.37
N PHE A 271 12.18 22.80 0.61
CA PHE A 271 13.00 22.15 1.63
C PHE A 271 13.46 20.74 1.26
N MET A 272 12.80 20.13 0.32
CA MET A 272 13.07 18.78 -0.15
C MET A 272 13.34 18.80 -1.66
N ASP A 273 14.28 18.00 -2.09
CA ASP A 273 14.76 18.01 -3.47
C ASP A 273 13.90 17.18 -4.41
N ALA A 274 13.53 15.98 -3.98
CA ALA A 274 12.70 15.08 -4.77
C ALA A 274 12.08 13.99 -3.89
N CYS A 275 10.99 13.40 -4.40
CA CYS A 275 10.38 12.18 -3.88
C CYS A 275 10.11 11.23 -5.04
N VAL A 276 10.40 9.94 -4.89
CA VAL A 276 10.02 8.92 -5.87
C VAL A 276 8.66 8.38 -5.51
N SER A 277 7.65 8.63 -6.36
CA SER A 277 6.27 8.31 -6.03
C SER A 277 5.87 6.89 -6.38
N GLN A 278 5.03 6.32 -5.52
CA GLN A 278 4.19 5.15 -5.74
C GLN A 278 2.70 5.56 -5.58
N ASP A 279 1.74 4.62 -5.66
CA ASP A 279 0.32 4.99 -5.67
C ASP A 279 -0.56 4.03 -4.86
N PRO A 280 -0.80 4.31 -3.56
CA PRO A 280 -1.64 3.47 -2.69
C PRO A 280 -3.12 3.45 -3.10
N ILE A 281 -3.60 4.49 -3.80
CA ILE A 281 -4.96 4.53 -4.34
C ILE A 281 -5.10 3.47 -5.43
N ALA A 282 -4.18 3.47 -6.39
CA ALA A 282 -4.15 2.50 -7.47
C ALA A 282 -4.01 1.07 -6.93
N TYR A 283 -3.19 0.85 -5.90
CA TYR A 283 -3.03 -0.46 -5.29
C TYR A 283 -4.37 -1.07 -4.86
N GLY A 284 -5.14 -0.33 -4.06
CA GLY A 284 -6.41 -0.81 -3.54
C GLY A 284 -7.47 -0.97 -4.62
N GLU A 285 -7.63 0.03 -5.48
CA GLU A 285 -8.65 0.02 -6.53
C GLU A 285 -8.43 -1.09 -7.55
N ILE A 286 -7.19 -1.27 -8.04
CA ILE A 286 -6.87 -2.25 -9.06
C ILE A 286 -6.92 -3.68 -8.50
N ALA A 287 -6.45 -3.89 -7.26
CA ALA A 287 -6.55 -5.21 -6.63
C ALA A 287 -8.01 -5.67 -6.52
N VAL A 288 -8.92 -4.79 -6.07
CA VAL A 288 -10.36 -5.09 -6.03
C VAL A 288 -10.91 -5.31 -7.43
N GLU A 289 -10.56 -4.46 -8.40
CA GLU A 289 -11.00 -4.58 -9.79
C GLU A 289 -10.65 -5.95 -10.37
N MET A 290 -9.40 -6.38 -10.25
CA MET A 290 -8.90 -7.64 -10.81
C MET A 290 -9.53 -8.85 -10.10
N ILE A 291 -9.70 -8.79 -8.77
CA ILE A 291 -10.37 -9.85 -8.02
C ILE A 291 -11.82 -9.98 -8.47
N VAL A 292 -12.57 -8.89 -8.57
CA VAL A 292 -14.00 -8.92 -8.91
C VAL A 292 -14.22 -9.31 -10.36
N LYS A 293 -13.42 -8.79 -11.28
CA LYS A 293 -13.59 -9.08 -12.72
C LYS A 293 -13.14 -10.49 -13.13
N HIS A 294 -12.13 -11.03 -12.46
CA HIS A 294 -11.47 -12.27 -12.88
C HIS A 294 -11.51 -13.35 -11.80
N ALA A 295 -10.83 -13.17 -10.68
CA ALA A 295 -10.58 -14.24 -9.72
C ALA A 295 -11.88 -14.83 -9.11
N LEU A 296 -12.89 -14.00 -8.83
CA LEU A 296 -14.18 -14.46 -8.32
C LEU A 296 -15.02 -15.22 -9.37
N ASN A 297 -14.68 -15.08 -10.65
CA ASN A 297 -15.28 -15.84 -11.75
C ASN A 297 -14.50 -17.09 -12.10
N GLY A 298 -13.44 -17.42 -11.33
CA GLY A 298 -12.56 -18.55 -11.60
C GLY A 298 -11.62 -18.33 -12.79
N GLU A 299 -11.41 -17.06 -13.19
CA GLU A 299 -10.56 -16.68 -14.30
C GLU A 299 -9.23 -16.14 -13.76
N ALA A 300 -8.13 -16.44 -14.49
CA ALA A 300 -6.85 -15.79 -14.21
C ALA A 300 -6.88 -14.33 -14.64
N VAL A 301 -6.20 -13.47 -13.88
CA VAL A 301 -5.98 -12.08 -14.29
C VAL A 301 -5.11 -12.06 -15.55
N PRO A 302 -5.55 -11.40 -16.65
CA PRO A 302 -4.81 -11.40 -17.90
C PRO A 302 -3.50 -10.63 -17.78
N LEU A 303 -2.44 -11.16 -18.40
CA LEU A 303 -1.15 -10.49 -18.54
C LEU A 303 -1.20 -9.46 -19.65
N GLY A 304 -0.38 -8.42 -19.55
CA GLY A 304 -0.24 -7.36 -20.56
C GLY A 304 -0.36 -5.96 -20.00
N THR A 305 -0.54 -5.01 -20.87
CA THR A 305 -0.60 -3.59 -20.52
C THR A 305 -1.88 -3.26 -19.75
N TYR A 306 -1.73 -2.56 -18.64
CA TYR A 306 -2.80 -1.90 -17.91
C TYR A 306 -2.70 -0.38 -18.10
N GLU A 307 -3.75 0.24 -18.61
CA GLU A 307 -3.79 1.70 -18.85
C GLU A 307 -4.99 2.31 -18.13
N ASN A 308 -4.75 3.39 -17.40
CA ASN A 308 -5.80 4.18 -16.79
C ASN A 308 -5.34 5.64 -16.60
N PRO A 309 -5.89 6.59 -17.36
CA PRO A 309 -5.50 8.01 -17.34
C PRO A 309 -5.89 8.73 -16.03
N LYS A 310 -6.62 8.06 -15.13
CA LYS A 310 -6.93 8.57 -13.80
C LYS A 310 -5.66 8.73 -12.95
N TYR A 311 -4.70 7.81 -13.11
CA TYR A 311 -3.46 7.81 -12.35
C TYR A 311 -2.37 8.65 -13.03
N PHE A 312 -1.49 9.27 -12.27
CA PHE A 312 -0.39 10.07 -12.82
C PHE A 312 0.55 9.24 -13.71
N TRP A 313 0.78 7.99 -13.34
CA TRP A 313 1.64 7.05 -14.08
C TRP A 313 0.98 6.45 -15.34
N GLU A 314 -0.32 6.60 -15.53
CA GLU A 314 -1.18 6.26 -16.66
C GLU A 314 -1.08 4.82 -17.19
N ARG A 315 0.13 4.23 -17.25
CA ARG A 315 0.38 2.92 -17.84
C ARG A 315 1.33 2.08 -16.99
N GLY A 316 0.98 0.79 -16.78
CA GLY A 316 1.79 -0.23 -16.14
C GLY A 316 1.67 -1.58 -16.88
N GLU A 317 2.42 -2.58 -16.44
CA GLU A 317 2.40 -3.91 -17.06
C GLU A 317 2.02 -4.97 -16.02
N ILE A 318 1.05 -5.83 -16.37
CA ILE A 318 0.74 -7.03 -15.61
C ILE A 318 1.61 -8.16 -16.18
N VAL A 319 2.54 -8.64 -15.38
CA VAL A 319 3.47 -9.69 -15.75
C VAL A 319 3.26 -10.94 -14.90
N GLU A 320 3.79 -12.08 -15.37
CA GLU A 320 3.87 -13.27 -14.52
C GLU A 320 4.89 -13.02 -13.40
N GLY A 321 4.40 -12.95 -12.17
CA GLY A 321 5.22 -12.77 -10.98
C GLY A 321 5.50 -14.09 -10.26
N LYS A 322 6.26 -14.03 -9.17
CA LYS A 322 6.66 -15.19 -8.36
C LYS A 322 5.45 -15.96 -7.78
N THR A 323 4.37 -15.25 -7.47
CA THR A 323 3.20 -15.79 -6.77
C THR A 323 1.93 -15.77 -7.61
N GLY A 324 1.99 -15.28 -8.84
CA GLY A 324 0.90 -15.09 -9.79
C GLY A 324 0.97 -13.75 -10.49
N PRO A 325 -0.06 -13.35 -11.23
CA PRO A 325 -0.10 -12.08 -11.96
C PRO A 325 0.28 -10.90 -11.07
N THR A 326 1.19 -10.07 -11.56
CA THR A 326 1.70 -8.91 -10.83
C THR A 326 1.63 -7.67 -11.70
N LEU A 327 0.85 -6.67 -11.31
CA LEU A 327 0.92 -5.32 -11.88
C LEU A 327 2.07 -4.57 -11.23
N ILE A 328 3.01 -4.15 -12.04
CA ILE A 328 4.12 -3.30 -11.64
C ILE A 328 3.81 -1.87 -12.04
N ILE A 329 3.56 -1.02 -11.03
CA ILE A 329 3.39 0.42 -11.23
C ILE A 329 4.78 1.05 -11.40
N PRO A 330 5.03 1.78 -12.51
CA PRO A 330 6.32 2.40 -12.72
C PRO A 330 6.56 3.54 -11.73
N PRO A 331 7.76 3.64 -11.13
CA PRO A 331 8.13 4.80 -10.34
C PRO A 331 8.27 6.05 -11.19
N PHE A 332 8.04 7.20 -10.58
CA PHE A 332 8.32 8.51 -11.19
C PHE A 332 8.82 9.49 -10.14
N VAL A 333 9.61 10.47 -10.56
CA VAL A 333 10.15 11.49 -9.66
C VAL A 333 9.18 12.66 -9.55
N ILE A 334 8.85 13.00 -8.32
CA ILE A 334 8.22 14.29 -7.97
C ILE A 334 9.32 15.25 -7.57
N ASN A 335 9.33 16.42 -8.19
CA ASN A 335 10.26 17.51 -7.94
C ASN A 335 9.54 18.87 -8.02
N ALA A 336 10.29 19.96 -7.97
CA ALA A 336 9.71 21.32 -7.98
C ALA A 336 8.83 21.62 -9.22
N ASP A 337 9.10 20.96 -10.34
CA ASP A 337 8.38 21.22 -11.61
C ASP A 337 6.98 20.59 -11.63
N ASN A 338 6.79 19.46 -10.93
CA ASN A 338 5.55 18.67 -11.00
C ASN A 338 4.85 18.44 -9.65
N ALA A 339 5.44 18.82 -8.51
CA ALA A 339 4.83 18.60 -7.17
C ALA A 339 3.44 19.24 -6.99
N GLY A 340 3.05 20.15 -7.89
CA GLY A 340 1.72 20.79 -7.90
C GLY A 340 0.66 20.05 -8.72
N ASP A 341 0.98 18.94 -9.40
CA ASP A 341 0.02 18.21 -10.24
C ASP A 341 -1.08 17.57 -9.36
N PRO A 342 -2.37 17.86 -9.64
CA PRO A 342 -3.47 17.36 -8.81
C PRO A 342 -3.69 15.85 -8.90
N ARG A 343 -3.07 15.16 -9.86
CA ARG A 343 -3.17 13.69 -10.02
C ARG A 343 -2.25 12.92 -9.07
N HIS A 344 -1.33 13.58 -8.38
CA HIS A 344 -0.57 12.89 -7.32
C HIS A 344 -1.52 12.37 -6.26
N TRP A 345 -1.34 11.12 -5.86
CA TRP A 345 -2.24 10.45 -4.92
C TRP A 345 -2.40 11.20 -3.60
N GLY A 346 -1.32 11.83 -3.10
CA GLY A 346 -1.38 12.66 -1.90
C GLY A 346 -2.31 13.86 -2.06
N ALA A 347 -2.31 14.50 -3.25
CA ALA A 347 -3.22 15.59 -3.56
C ALA A 347 -4.66 15.10 -3.71
N VAL A 348 -4.89 13.97 -4.37
CA VAL A 348 -6.21 13.33 -4.51
C VAL A 348 -6.79 12.97 -3.14
N ALA A 349 -5.99 12.33 -2.28
CA ALA A 349 -6.44 11.92 -0.96
C ALA A 349 -6.85 13.10 -0.08
N GLU A 350 -6.06 14.16 -0.08
CA GLU A 350 -6.34 15.33 0.75
C GLU A 350 -7.46 16.21 0.18
N LYS A 351 -7.45 16.51 -1.12
CA LYS A 351 -8.38 17.47 -1.74
C LYS A 351 -9.67 16.83 -2.21
N ASP A 352 -9.60 15.66 -2.87
CA ASP A 352 -10.77 15.04 -3.48
C ASP A 352 -11.48 14.09 -2.49
N TRP A 353 -10.72 13.39 -1.66
CA TRP A 353 -11.29 12.49 -0.66
C TRP A 353 -11.55 13.18 0.68
N GLY A 354 -10.97 14.35 0.91
CA GLY A 354 -11.13 15.12 2.14
C GLY A 354 -10.50 14.44 3.35
N ILE A 355 -9.46 13.62 3.17
CA ILE A 355 -8.72 12.95 4.25
C ILE A 355 -7.51 13.80 4.58
N PRO A 356 -7.54 14.57 5.71
CA PRO A 356 -6.46 15.47 6.03
C PRO A 356 -5.17 14.69 6.38
N TYR A 357 -4.04 15.21 5.97
CA TYR A 357 -2.74 14.74 6.46
C TYR A 357 -2.55 15.20 7.93
N THR A 358 -2.33 14.27 8.86
CA THR A 358 -2.21 14.53 10.32
C THR A 358 -0.87 14.11 10.88
#